data_ef6a1ac2a5ebafea5386b753f9c4aee3
#
_entry.id   ef6a1ac2a5ebafea5386b753f9c4aee3
#
_cell.length_a   1.000
_cell.length_b   1.000
_cell.length_c   1.000
_cell.angle_alpha   90.00
_cell.angle_beta   90.00
_cell.angle_gamma   90.00
#
_symmetry.space_group_name_H-M   'P 1'
#
loop_
_entity.id
_entity.type
_entity.pdbx_description
1 polymer ?
#
loop_
_entity_poly.entity_id
_entity_poly.type
_entity_poly.pdbx_seq_one_letter_code
_entity_poly.pdbx_strand_id
1 'polypeptide(L)'
;MKKALLFCLLLAVVSVNAQTGINTLSFKNVSDFQSYFHYTAGHRPVISGHRGGTTMGYPENCIATFENTLKHTPALFEIDPRLTKDSVIVVMHDETLDRTTTGKGKVSDYTYAQLQQLRLKDPQGNITNYKIPTLKEMLLWSKGKTVLNLDHKDVPLAMTAQLLKECGNDMVMLTVHNAQQAKFYVDDNPRHMLSAFVLNRKSFDELEKTGVPWKNMIAYIGPTNKPENKELIDMLHEKGVMCMISAASSYDKLKDAGDRAAHYRETFTQGADILESDLPIEAAEAIAN
;
A
#
# COMPACT_ATOMS: atom_id res chain seq x y z
N MET A 1 -4.46 24.78 -39.77
CA MET A 1 -3.23 24.34 -39.06
C MET A 1 -3.67 23.38 -37.94
N LYS A 2 -3.53 22.06 -38.15
CA LYS A 2 -3.89 21.01 -37.15
C LYS A 2 -2.75 20.93 -36.16
N LYS A 3 -2.99 21.28 -34.87
CA LYS A 3 -2.05 21.02 -33.80
C LYS A 3 -2.07 19.52 -33.50
N ALA A 4 -0.99 18.82 -33.83
CA ALA A 4 -0.76 17.46 -33.38
C ALA A 4 -0.47 17.50 -31.89
N LEU A 5 -1.38 16.94 -31.09
CA LEU A 5 -1.14 16.66 -29.66
C LEU A 5 -0.18 15.48 -29.61
N LEU A 6 1.05 15.76 -29.23
CA LEU A 6 2.07 14.72 -28.96
C LEU A 6 1.73 14.08 -27.61
N PHE A 7 1.09 12.90 -27.67
CA PHE A 7 0.86 12.05 -26.48
C PHE A 7 2.23 11.46 -26.08
N CYS A 8 2.91 12.07 -25.11
CA CYS A 8 4.01 11.41 -24.42
C CYS A 8 3.43 10.28 -23.56
N LEU A 9 3.42 9.05 -24.09
CA LEU A 9 3.22 7.86 -23.26
C LEU A 9 4.37 7.78 -22.24
N LEU A 10 4.10 8.17 -21.00
CA LEU A 10 4.97 7.83 -19.87
C LEU A 10 4.87 6.31 -19.65
N LEU A 11 5.78 5.58 -20.26
CA LEU A 11 5.98 4.16 -20.00
C LEU A 11 6.53 4.02 -18.58
N ALA A 12 5.65 3.73 -17.61
CA ALA A 12 6.10 3.09 -16.38
C ALA A 12 6.81 1.81 -16.81
N VAL A 13 8.08 1.69 -16.47
CA VAL A 13 8.87 0.50 -16.79
C VAL A 13 8.42 -0.60 -15.83
N VAL A 14 7.32 -1.29 -16.19
CA VAL A 14 7.05 -2.62 -15.64
C VAL A 14 8.06 -3.53 -16.31
N SER A 15 9.21 -3.73 -15.68
CA SER A 15 10.24 -4.62 -16.18
C SER A 15 10.27 -5.89 -15.34
N VAL A 16 10.24 -7.03 -16.01
CA VAL A 16 10.70 -8.27 -15.40
C VAL A 16 12.22 -8.15 -15.25
N ASN A 17 12.70 -8.06 -14.03
CA ASN A 17 14.13 -8.08 -13.79
C ASN A 17 14.62 -9.51 -14.04
N ALA A 18 15.19 -9.78 -15.20
CA ALA A 18 15.61 -11.10 -15.63
C ALA A 18 16.63 -11.78 -14.67
N GLN A 19 17.24 -10.99 -13.78
CA GLN A 19 18.20 -11.47 -12.79
C GLN A 19 17.54 -11.95 -11.48
N THR A 20 16.33 -11.49 -11.15
CA THR A 20 15.64 -11.83 -9.89
C THR A 20 14.36 -12.63 -10.08
N GLY A 21 13.83 -12.69 -11.30
CA GLY A 21 12.58 -13.41 -11.61
C GLY A 21 11.33 -12.80 -10.96
N ILE A 22 11.37 -11.51 -10.57
CA ILE A 22 10.24 -10.79 -9.97
C ILE A 22 9.77 -9.65 -10.87
N ASN A 23 8.46 -9.39 -10.83
CA ASN A 23 7.85 -8.23 -11.47
C ASN A 23 8.08 -7.01 -10.56
N THR A 24 8.69 -5.95 -11.09
CA THR A 24 8.99 -4.76 -10.31
C THR A 24 8.01 -3.63 -10.62
N LEU A 25 7.67 -2.86 -9.59
CA LEU A 25 7.00 -1.56 -9.70
C LEU A 25 7.99 -0.50 -9.21
N SER A 26 8.86 -0.03 -10.09
CA SER A 26 9.97 0.87 -9.74
C SER A 26 10.00 2.12 -10.62
N PHE A 27 10.56 3.20 -10.07
CA PHE A 27 10.60 4.51 -10.70
C PHE A 27 12.02 5.05 -10.66
N LYS A 28 12.38 5.89 -11.65
CA LYS A 28 13.71 6.50 -11.73
C LYS A 28 13.91 7.60 -10.68
N ASN A 29 12.84 8.29 -10.33
CA ASN A 29 12.86 9.41 -9.40
C ASN A 29 11.45 9.66 -8.82
N VAL A 30 11.34 10.54 -7.85
CA VAL A 30 10.07 10.86 -7.16
C VAL A 30 9.04 11.48 -8.13
N SER A 31 9.46 12.24 -9.13
CA SER A 31 8.52 12.83 -10.11
C SER A 31 7.86 11.75 -10.97
N ASP A 32 8.61 10.73 -11.42
CA ASP A 32 8.05 9.60 -12.15
C ASP A 32 7.08 8.80 -11.27
N PHE A 33 7.43 8.61 -9.99
CA PHE A 33 6.58 7.97 -9.00
C PHE A 33 5.26 8.73 -8.80
N GLN A 34 5.31 10.04 -8.56
CA GLN A 34 4.13 10.88 -8.42
C GLN A 34 3.29 10.90 -9.69
N SER A 35 3.92 10.95 -10.86
CA SER A 35 3.23 10.94 -12.16
C SER A 35 2.50 9.62 -12.43
N TYR A 36 3.06 8.50 -12.01
CA TYR A 36 2.43 7.19 -12.17
C TYR A 36 1.13 7.07 -11.35
N PHE A 37 1.13 7.61 -10.13
CA PHE A 37 -0.04 7.61 -9.24
C PHE A 37 -0.94 8.86 -9.39
N HIS A 38 -0.68 9.67 -10.41
CA HIS A 38 -1.60 10.73 -10.81
C HIS A 38 -2.67 10.17 -11.75
N TYR A 39 -3.94 10.33 -11.38
CA TYR A 39 -5.04 9.85 -12.21
C TYR A 39 -5.02 10.45 -13.60
N THR A 40 -5.15 9.60 -14.59
CA THR A 40 -5.38 9.95 -15.99
C THR A 40 -6.38 8.96 -16.60
N ALA A 41 -7.31 9.43 -17.42
CA ALA A 41 -8.27 8.53 -18.04
C ALA A 41 -7.56 7.44 -18.87
N GLY A 42 -7.95 6.18 -18.65
CA GLY A 42 -7.38 5.02 -19.35
C GLY A 42 -6.06 4.50 -18.76
N HIS A 43 -5.66 4.93 -17.55
CA HIS A 43 -4.55 4.28 -16.86
C HIS A 43 -4.85 2.80 -16.59
N ARG A 44 -3.81 2.02 -16.34
CA ARG A 44 -3.98 0.58 -16.03
C ARG A 44 -4.35 0.39 -14.56
N PRO A 45 -5.19 -0.62 -14.25
CA PRO A 45 -5.44 -1.05 -12.89
C PRO A 45 -4.15 -1.32 -12.12
N VAL A 46 -4.12 -0.91 -10.84
CA VAL A 46 -2.99 -1.13 -9.94
C VAL A 46 -3.41 -2.09 -8.83
N ILE A 47 -2.54 -3.06 -8.52
CA ILE A 47 -2.73 -4.00 -7.42
C ILE A 47 -1.94 -3.56 -6.20
N SER A 48 -2.59 -3.56 -5.05
CA SER A 48 -1.98 -3.42 -3.73
C SER A 48 -2.15 -4.72 -2.93
N GLY A 49 -1.07 -5.30 -2.47
CA GLY A 49 -1.12 -6.44 -1.56
C GLY A 49 -1.26 -5.95 -0.12
N HIS A 50 -2.44 -6.15 0.49
CA HIS A 50 -2.67 -5.88 1.90
C HIS A 50 -1.79 -6.78 2.75
N ARG A 51 -0.83 -6.22 3.47
CA ARG A 51 0.24 -6.90 4.24
C ARG A 51 1.06 -7.88 3.40
N GLY A 52 1.07 -7.70 2.07
CA GLY A 52 1.76 -8.59 1.11
C GLY A 52 0.87 -9.65 0.47
N GLY A 53 -0.27 -9.94 1.03
CA GLY A 53 -1.19 -10.99 0.63
C GLY A 53 -1.20 -12.18 1.60
N THR A 54 -2.15 -13.11 1.37
CA THR A 54 -2.32 -14.33 2.19
C THR A 54 -2.03 -15.58 1.35
N THR A 55 -0.88 -16.18 1.56
CA THR A 55 -0.48 -17.41 0.88
C THR A 55 0.10 -18.39 1.91
N MET A 56 -0.26 -19.67 1.83
CA MET A 56 0.27 -20.72 2.70
C MET A 56 1.80 -20.73 2.66
N GLY A 57 2.44 -20.78 3.83
CA GLY A 57 3.89 -20.73 3.99
C GLY A 57 4.48 -19.31 3.98
N TYR A 58 3.68 -18.27 3.71
CA TYR A 58 4.11 -16.87 3.63
C TYR A 58 3.36 -16.01 4.67
N PRO A 59 4.03 -15.56 5.75
CA PRO A 59 3.41 -14.69 6.76
C PRO A 59 3.06 -13.31 6.22
N GLU A 60 1.99 -12.69 6.73
CA GLU A 60 1.71 -11.28 6.50
C GLU A 60 2.85 -10.38 6.98
N ASN A 61 3.00 -9.18 6.40
CA ASN A 61 4.02 -8.19 6.76
C ASN A 61 5.46 -8.75 6.70
N CYS A 62 5.75 -9.59 5.70
CA CYS A 62 7.03 -10.26 5.55
C CYS A 62 7.60 -10.09 4.14
N ILE A 63 8.89 -9.79 4.03
CA ILE A 63 9.58 -9.62 2.74
C ILE A 63 9.37 -10.83 1.82
N ALA A 64 9.41 -12.05 2.36
CA ALA A 64 9.22 -13.26 1.58
C ALA A 64 7.82 -13.34 0.92
N THR A 65 6.79 -12.82 1.60
CA THR A 65 5.43 -12.73 1.07
C THR A 65 5.34 -11.74 -0.08
N PHE A 66 6.02 -10.60 0.06
CA PHE A 66 6.08 -9.59 -1.01
C PHE A 66 6.82 -10.13 -2.23
N GLU A 67 7.95 -10.81 -2.03
CA GLU A 67 8.68 -11.47 -3.12
C GLU A 67 7.84 -12.55 -3.79
N ASN A 68 7.07 -13.32 -3.01
CA ASN A 68 6.15 -14.30 -3.57
C ASN A 68 5.11 -13.63 -4.47
N THR A 69 4.45 -12.57 -4.02
CA THR A 69 3.48 -11.84 -4.84
C THR A 69 4.15 -11.24 -6.09
N LEU A 70 5.33 -10.63 -5.96
CA LEU A 70 6.06 -10.07 -7.09
C LEU A 70 6.54 -11.11 -8.13
N LYS A 71 6.62 -12.39 -7.81
CA LYS A 71 6.85 -13.45 -8.82
C LYS A 71 5.67 -13.59 -9.79
N HIS A 72 4.48 -13.21 -9.37
CA HIS A 72 3.25 -13.37 -10.14
C HIS A 72 2.78 -12.07 -10.81
N THR A 73 2.89 -10.93 -10.10
CA THR A 73 2.38 -9.64 -10.59
C THR A 73 3.17 -8.47 -10.00
N PRO A 74 3.33 -7.36 -10.74
CA PRO A 74 3.76 -6.12 -10.12
C PRO A 74 2.67 -5.63 -9.15
N ALA A 75 3.07 -5.23 -7.95
CA ALA A 75 2.16 -4.75 -6.91
C ALA A 75 2.87 -3.72 -6.02
N LEU A 76 2.12 -2.81 -5.41
CA LEU A 76 2.54 -2.11 -4.20
C LEU A 76 2.08 -2.92 -2.98
N PHE A 77 2.61 -2.61 -1.79
CA PHE A 77 2.23 -3.32 -0.57
C PHE A 77 1.89 -2.35 0.55
N GLU A 78 0.72 -2.55 1.13
CA GLU A 78 0.39 -1.94 2.42
C GLU A 78 1.12 -2.71 3.53
N ILE A 79 1.64 -1.99 4.53
CA ILE A 79 2.36 -2.54 5.69
C ILE A 79 2.06 -1.76 6.97
N ASP A 80 2.26 -2.41 8.12
CA ASP A 80 1.82 -1.95 9.43
C ASP A 80 2.99 -1.65 10.40
N PRO A 81 3.58 -0.46 10.41
CA PRO A 81 4.63 -0.10 11.37
C PRO A 81 4.14 -0.01 12.82
N ARG A 82 4.86 -0.68 13.75
CA ARG A 82 4.62 -0.62 15.20
C ARG A 82 5.90 -0.36 15.97
N LEU A 83 5.74 0.21 17.17
CA LEU A 83 6.86 0.57 18.02
C LEU A 83 7.13 -0.51 19.09
N THR A 84 8.39 -0.92 19.22
CA THR A 84 8.86 -1.80 20.30
C THR A 84 9.17 -1.00 21.57
N LYS A 85 9.41 -1.70 22.69
CA LYS A 85 9.80 -1.11 23.98
C LYS A 85 11.08 -0.25 23.89
N ASP A 86 12.02 -0.65 23.06
CA ASP A 86 13.30 0.04 22.83
C ASP A 86 13.28 0.96 21.60
N SER A 87 12.08 1.38 21.19
CA SER A 87 11.85 2.35 20.12
C SER A 87 12.37 1.93 18.73
N VAL A 88 12.46 0.63 18.46
CA VAL A 88 12.68 0.11 17.11
C VAL A 88 11.33 0.00 16.40
N ILE A 89 11.24 0.47 15.16
CA ILE A 89 10.03 0.33 14.36
C ILE A 89 10.07 -1.02 13.66
N VAL A 90 9.15 -1.92 14.02
CA VAL A 90 8.92 -3.23 13.40
C VAL A 90 7.68 -3.20 12.53
N VAL A 91 7.47 -4.24 11.70
CA VAL A 91 6.28 -4.33 10.84
C VAL A 91 5.40 -5.48 11.31
N MET A 92 4.20 -5.14 11.82
CA MET A 92 3.22 -6.06 12.39
C MET A 92 1.86 -5.38 12.52
N HIS A 93 0.79 -6.04 12.11
CA HIS A 93 -0.55 -5.43 12.16
C HIS A 93 -1.09 -5.33 13.59
N ASP A 94 -1.17 -6.45 14.31
CA ASP A 94 -1.82 -6.50 15.61
C ASP A 94 -0.97 -5.78 16.69
N GLU A 95 -1.62 -5.21 17.69
CA GLU A 95 -0.95 -4.69 18.88
C GLU A 95 -0.23 -5.81 19.64
N THR A 96 -0.71 -7.07 19.49
CA THR A 96 -0.18 -8.24 20.19
C THR A 96 0.45 -9.26 19.24
N LEU A 97 1.34 -10.08 19.78
CA LEU A 97 2.13 -11.10 19.09
C LEU A 97 1.34 -12.38 18.77
N ASP A 98 0.18 -12.57 19.40
CA ASP A 98 -0.49 -13.85 19.60
C ASP A 98 -0.93 -14.54 18.32
N ARG A 99 -1.51 -13.79 17.37
CA ARG A 99 -2.09 -14.34 16.14
C ARG A 99 -1.01 -14.74 15.13
N THR A 100 -0.05 -13.86 14.88
CA THR A 100 0.87 -13.98 13.75
C THR A 100 2.27 -14.44 14.13
N THR A 101 2.54 -14.72 15.43
CA THR A 101 3.86 -15.15 15.91
C THR A 101 3.80 -16.31 16.91
N THR A 102 4.96 -16.83 17.27
CA THR A 102 5.12 -17.80 18.38
C THR A 102 5.12 -17.13 19.76
N GLY A 103 5.08 -15.79 19.83
CA GLY A 103 5.04 -15.01 21.06
C GLY A 103 3.63 -14.72 21.54
N LYS A 104 3.52 -14.02 22.67
CA LYS A 104 2.27 -13.55 23.27
C LYS A 104 2.45 -12.17 23.87
N GLY A 105 1.35 -11.44 24.06
CA GLY A 105 1.35 -10.11 24.68
C GLY A 105 1.69 -8.98 23.70
N LYS A 106 1.83 -7.76 24.19
CA LYS A 106 1.97 -6.57 23.34
C LYS A 106 3.37 -6.44 22.74
N VAL A 107 3.44 -5.99 21.50
CA VAL A 107 4.70 -5.65 20.80
C VAL A 107 5.51 -4.64 21.62
N SER A 108 4.85 -3.63 22.16
CA SER A 108 5.47 -2.57 22.97
C SER A 108 6.08 -3.02 24.31
N ASP A 109 5.80 -4.24 24.77
CA ASP A 109 6.38 -4.80 26.00
C ASP A 109 7.77 -5.43 25.77
N TYR A 110 8.15 -5.64 24.51
CA TYR A 110 9.37 -6.35 24.11
C TYR A 110 10.37 -5.42 23.43
N THR A 111 11.65 -5.66 23.70
CA THR A 111 12.73 -5.09 22.88
C THR A 111 12.81 -5.82 21.53
N TYR A 112 13.38 -5.18 20.52
CA TYR A 112 13.58 -5.81 19.21
C TYR A 112 14.40 -7.10 19.32
N ALA A 113 15.44 -7.13 20.16
CA ALA A 113 16.24 -8.33 20.40
C ALA A 113 15.41 -9.52 20.91
N GLN A 114 14.42 -9.26 21.77
CA GLN A 114 13.49 -10.29 22.24
C GLN A 114 12.56 -10.76 21.12
N LEU A 115 12.01 -9.84 20.31
CA LEU A 115 11.15 -10.17 19.17
C LEU A 115 11.87 -11.04 18.14
N GLN A 116 13.18 -10.89 17.97
CA GLN A 116 14.00 -11.69 17.05
C GLN A 116 14.13 -13.18 17.46
N GLN A 117 13.73 -13.56 18.68
CA GLN A 117 13.67 -14.97 19.09
C GLN A 117 12.38 -15.66 18.62
N LEU A 118 11.38 -14.88 18.20
CA LEU A 118 10.09 -15.38 17.74
C LEU A 118 10.14 -15.78 16.26
N ARG A 119 9.12 -16.54 15.86
CA ARG A 119 8.88 -16.89 14.46
C ARG A 119 7.50 -16.41 14.05
N LEU A 120 7.39 -15.96 12.80
CA LEU A 120 6.12 -15.62 12.18
C LEU A 120 5.35 -16.90 11.85
N LYS A 121 4.02 -16.80 11.90
CA LYS A 121 3.10 -17.83 11.43
C LYS A 121 2.49 -17.42 10.10
N ASP A 122 2.25 -18.40 9.24
CA ASP A 122 1.49 -18.20 8.02
C ASP A 122 -0.02 -18.00 8.30
N PRO A 123 -0.84 -17.69 7.27
CA PRO A 123 -2.29 -17.49 7.46
C PRO A 123 -3.05 -18.70 8.03
N GLN A 124 -2.50 -19.92 7.92
CA GLN A 124 -3.07 -21.14 8.48
C GLN A 124 -2.59 -21.42 9.93
N GLY A 125 -1.71 -20.56 10.46
CA GLY A 125 -1.15 -20.71 11.81
C GLY A 125 0.09 -21.60 11.88
N ASN A 126 0.64 -22.06 10.75
CA ASN A 126 1.86 -22.86 10.73
C ASN A 126 3.08 -21.98 11.04
N ILE A 127 3.96 -22.45 11.91
CA ILE A 127 5.20 -21.74 12.25
C ILE A 127 6.15 -21.81 11.06
N THR A 128 6.67 -20.64 10.67
CA THR A 128 7.65 -20.49 9.59
C THR A 128 9.05 -20.22 10.13
N ASN A 129 10.04 -20.15 9.25
CA ASN A 129 11.40 -19.72 9.61
C ASN A 129 11.59 -18.20 9.60
N TYR A 130 10.57 -17.43 9.21
CA TYR A 130 10.65 -15.99 9.11
C TYR A 130 10.54 -15.31 10.46
N LYS A 131 11.15 -14.15 10.57
CA LYS A 131 11.16 -13.29 11.77
C LYS A 131 10.42 -11.99 11.49
N ILE A 132 10.05 -11.29 12.56
CA ILE A 132 9.46 -9.95 12.47
C ILE A 132 10.50 -9.00 11.88
N PRO A 133 10.25 -8.37 10.72
CA PRO A 133 11.19 -7.42 10.13
C PRO A 133 11.07 -6.05 10.77
N THR A 134 12.12 -5.25 10.67
CA THR A 134 12.07 -3.82 10.95
C THR A 134 11.53 -3.05 9.75
N LEU A 135 10.93 -1.88 10.00
CA LEU A 135 10.56 -0.96 8.93
C LEU A 135 11.79 -0.54 8.10
N LYS A 136 12.95 -0.38 8.75
CA LYS A 136 14.21 -0.07 8.05
C LYS A 136 14.59 -1.13 7.01
N GLU A 137 14.51 -2.41 7.37
CA GLU A 137 14.77 -3.53 6.46
C GLU A 137 13.81 -3.50 5.28
N MET A 138 12.51 -3.29 5.52
CA MET A 138 11.48 -3.17 4.48
C MET A 138 11.75 -2.00 3.52
N LEU A 139 12.06 -0.81 4.08
CA LEU A 139 12.35 0.38 3.29
C LEU A 139 13.59 0.23 2.40
N LEU A 140 14.64 -0.41 2.91
CA LEU A 140 15.86 -0.68 2.13
C LEU A 140 15.64 -1.76 1.08
N TRP A 141 14.88 -2.82 1.43
CA TRP A 141 14.54 -3.90 0.49
C TRP A 141 13.69 -3.41 -0.67
N SER A 142 12.71 -2.54 -0.43
CA SER A 142 11.75 -2.08 -1.45
C SER A 142 12.36 -1.20 -2.54
N LYS A 143 13.52 -0.58 -2.29
CA LYS A 143 14.18 0.29 -3.27
C LYS A 143 14.41 -0.41 -4.61
N GLY A 144 13.89 0.19 -5.68
CA GLY A 144 14.00 -0.32 -7.03
C GLY A 144 13.22 -1.61 -7.31
N LYS A 145 12.35 -2.05 -6.38
CA LYS A 145 11.51 -3.23 -6.53
C LYS A 145 10.03 -2.91 -6.52
N THR A 146 9.58 -2.17 -5.48
CA THR A 146 8.16 -1.89 -5.26
C THR A 146 7.96 -0.65 -4.39
N VAL A 147 6.71 -0.21 -4.28
CA VAL A 147 6.26 0.85 -3.40
C VAL A 147 5.67 0.24 -2.13
N LEU A 148 6.02 0.79 -0.97
CA LEU A 148 5.37 0.47 0.30
C LEU A 148 4.38 1.58 0.65
N ASN A 149 3.17 1.20 1.07
CA ASN A 149 2.18 2.08 1.67
C ASN A 149 2.17 1.82 3.18
N LEU A 150 2.66 2.77 3.97
CA LEU A 150 2.86 2.63 5.41
C LEU A 150 1.59 3.06 6.14
N ASP A 151 0.84 2.10 6.72
CA ASP A 151 -0.30 2.43 7.54
C ASP A 151 0.12 3.10 8.87
N HIS A 152 -0.75 3.94 9.41
CA HIS A 152 -0.49 4.62 10.66
C HIS A 152 -1.09 3.84 11.84
N LYS A 153 -0.24 3.25 12.66
CA LYS A 153 -0.60 2.56 13.92
C LYS A 153 -0.20 3.41 15.14
N ASP A 154 0.81 2.98 15.86
CA ASP A 154 1.27 3.62 17.11
C ASP A 154 2.62 4.34 17.01
N VAL A 155 3.26 4.31 15.83
CA VAL A 155 4.53 5.00 15.60
C VAL A 155 4.29 6.50 15.44
N PRO A 156 4.94 7.37 16.22
CA PRO A 156 4.85 8.81 16.03
C PRO A 156 5.23 9.24 14.61
N LEU A 157 4.45 10.13 13.99
CA LEU A 157 4.67 10.58 12.60
C LEU A 157 6.11 11.06 12.37
N ALA A 158 6.67 11.81 13.33
CA ALA A 158 8.04 12.31 13.25
C ALA A 158 9.10 11.19 13.21
N MET A 159 8.87 10.07 13.89
CA MET A 159 9.79 8.92 13.83
C MET A 159 9.75 8.24 12.47
N THR A 160 8.56 8.10 11.89
CA THR A 160 8.42 7.58 10.52
C THR A 160 9.11 8.49 9.51
N ALA A 161 8.87 9.81 9.56
CA ALA A 161 9.49 10.79 8.69
C ALA A 161 11.03 10.78 8.80
N GLN A 162 11.56 10.73 10.03
CA GLN A 162 13.00 10.65 10.27
C GLN A 162 13.60 9.36 9.69
N LEU A 163 12.95 8.21 9.87
CA LEU A 163 13.45 6.94 9.34
C LEU A 163 13.45 6.91 7.82
N LEU A 164 12.44 7.49 7.15
CA LEU A 164 12.41 7.64 5.69
C LEU A 164 13.61 8.44 5.19
N LYS A 165 13.90 9.55 5.85
CA LYS A 165 15.07 10.40 5.53
C LYS A 165 16.39 9.64 5.72
N GLU A 166 16.54 8.89 6.81
CA GLU A 166 17.73 8.08 7.08
C GLU A 166 17.91 6.96 6.04
N CYS A 167 16.83 6.34 5.62
CA CYS A 167 16.87 5.32 4.58
C CYS A 167 17.07 5.91 3.18
N GLY A 168 16.80 7.21 2.98
CA GLY A 168 16.81 7.84 1.66
C GLY A 168 15.85 7.15 0.70
N ASN A 169 14.64 6.80 1.17
CA ASN A 169 13.59 6.19 0.35
C ASN A 169 12.36 7.10 0.33
N ASP A 170 12.29 7.98 -0.67
CA ASP A 170 11.18 8.90 -0.90
C ASP A 170 10.05 8.27 -1.77
N MET A 171 10.24 7.01 -2.23
CA MET A 171 9.26 6.32 -3.09
C MET A 171 8.38 5.38 -2.26
N VAL A 172 7.73 5.95 -1.27
CA VAL A 172 6.76 5.29 -0.39
C VAL A 172 5.50 6.14 -0.29
N MET A 173 4.40 5.53 0.12
CA MET A 173 3.17 6.22 0.48
C MET A 173 3.00 6.18 1.99
N LEU A 174 2.40 7.23 2.54
CA LEU A 174 2.12 7.37 3.96
C LEU A 174 0.61 7.41 4.14
N THR A 175 0.04 6.40 4.77
CA THR A 175 -1.38 6.39 5.07
C THR A 175 -1.70 7.46 6.11
N VAL A 176 -2.69 8.27 5.80
CA VAL A 176 -3.18 9.34 6.66
C VAL A 176 -4.68 9.21 6.85
N HIS A 177 -5.12 9.16 8.11
CA HIS A 177 -6.51 8.97 8.48
C HIS A 177 -7.28 10.29 8.65
N ASN A 178 -6.56 11.41 8.64
CA ASN A 178 -7.14 12.74 8.78
C ASN A 178 -6.25 13.83 8.17
N ALA A 179 -6.83 15.01 8.02
CA ALA A 179 -6.20 16.18 7.41
C ALA A 179 -4.97 16.71 8.18
N GLN A 180 -4.91 16.53 9.50
CA GLN A 180 -3.79 16.97 10.32
C GLN A 180 -2.54 16.11 10.06
N GLN A 181 -2.70 14.78 9.94
CA GLN A 181 -1.61 13.89 9.56
C GLN A 181 -1.10 14.20 8.16
N ALA A 182 -2.00 14.45 7.20
CA ALA A 182 -1.63 14.83 5.84
C ALA A 182 -0.79 16.12 5.83
N LYS A 183 -1.25 17.12 6.55
CA LYS A 183 -0.52 18.39 6.66
C LYS A 183 0.85 18.20 7.31
N PHE A 184 0.96 17.39 8.37
CA PHE A 184 2.24 17.11 9.03
C PHE A 184 3.28 16.58 8.04
N TYR A 185 2.94 15.56 7.27
CA TYR A 185 3.89 14.96 6.33
C TYR A 185 4.27 15.89 5.17
N VAL A 186 3.34 16.69 4.66
CA VAL A 186 3.63 17.64 3.59
C VAL A 186 4.48 18.83 4.11
N ASP A 187 4.27 19.27 5.34
CA ASP A 187 5.11 20.30 5.96
C ASP A 187 6.53 19.78 6.23
N ASP A 188 6.70 18.49 6.59
CA ASP A 188 8.01 17.85 6.77
C ASP A 188 8.77 17.71 5.43
N ASN A 189 8.10 17.18 4.42
CA ASN A 189 8.65 17.06 3.07
C ASN A 189 7.53 17.16 2.02
N PRO A 190 7.48 18.25 1.22
CA PRO A 190 6.42 18.49 0.24
C PRO A 190 6.43 17.49 -0.94
N ARG A 191 7.37 16.53 -0.97
CA ARG A 191 7.44 15.46 -1.97
C ARG A 191 6.84 14.15 -1.47
N HIS A 192 6.47 14.03 -0.18
CA HIS A 192 5.82 12.82 0.31
C HIS A 192 4.54 12.52 -0.46
N MET A 193 4.37 11.25 -0.80
CA MET A 193 3.11 10.72 -1.32
C MET A 193 2.25 10.20 -0.16
N LEU A 194 0.97 10.51 -0.22
CA LEU A 194 0.00 10.13 0.80
C LEU A 194 -0.99 9.09 0.26
N SER A 195 -1.42 8.17 1.11
CA SER A 195 -2.61 7.35 0.94
C SER A 195 -3.66 7.87 1.92
N ALA A 196 -4.53 8.76 1.46
CA ALA A 196 -5.45 9.48 2.33
C ALA A 196 -6.80 8.76 2.46
N PHE A 197 -7.33 8.70 3.68
CA PHE A 197 -8.70 8.23 3.92
C PHE A 197 -9.70 9.32 3.51
N VAL A 198 -10.31 9.15 2.34
CA VAL A 198 -11.33 10.06 1.80
C VAL A 198 -12.63 9.29 1.62
N LEU A 199 -13.33 9.04 2.74
CA LEU A 199 -14.49 8.14 2.78
C LEU A 199 -15.81 8.83 2.36
N ASN A 200 -15.81 10.16 2.27
CA ASN A 200 -17.00 10.94 1.97
C ASN A 200 -16.64 12.41 1.66
N ARG A 201 -17.64 13.20 1.31
CA ARG A 201 -17.51 14.63 1.01
C ARG A 201 -16.89 15.41 2.17
N LYS A 202 -17.20 15.07 3.42
CA LYS A 202 -16.64 15.77 4.59
C LYS A 202 -15.12 15.61 4.68
N SER A 203 -14.61 14.38 4.54
CA SER A 203 -13.17 14.12 4.56
C SER A 203 -12.44 14.76 3.37
N PHE A 204 -13.07 14.81 2.19
CA PHE A 204 -12.56 15.56 1.04
C PHE A 204 -12.42 17.05 1.36
N ASP A 205 -13.49 17.70 1.86
CA ASP A 205 -13.50 19.13 2.20
C ASP A 205 -12.50 19.47 3.32
N GLU A 206 -12.29 18.57 4.27
CA GLU A 206 -11.29 18.74 5.34
C GLU A 206 -9.86 18.72 4.79
N LEU A 207 -9.54 17.81 3.85
CA LEU A 207 -8.25 17.77 3.17
C LEU A 207 -8.04 19.03 2.31
N GLU A 208 -9.04 19.44 1.54
CA GLU A 208 -8.95 20.62 0.67
C GLU A 208 -8.63 21.89 1.46
N LYS A 209 -9.23 22.07 2.64
CA LYS A 209 -8.97 23.21 3.55
C LYS A 209 -7.52 23.28 4.07
N THR A 210 -6.80 22.15 4.08
CA THR A 210 -5.39 22.16 4.53
C THR A 210 -4.43 22.73 3.51
N GLY A 211 -4.82 22.81 2.23
CA GLY A 211 -3.96 23.19 1.13
C GLY A 211 -2.91 22.13 0.75
N VAL A 212 -3.04 20.91 1.25
CA VAL A 212 -2.18 19.78 0.84
C VAL A 212 -2.34 19.52 -0.67
N PRO A 213 -1.24 19.43 -1.44
CA PRO A 213 -1.32 19.26 -2.88
C PRO A 213 -1.95 17.92 -3.27
N TRP A 214 -3.06 17.94 -3.98
CA TRP A 214 -3.77 16.74 -4.45
C TRP A 214 -2.89 15.81 -5.30
N LYS A 215 -1.94 16.37 -6.06
CA LYS A 215 -0.98 15.60 -6.88
C LYS A 215 -0.08 14.65 -6.07
N ASN A 216 -0.03 14.83 -4.75
CA ASN A 216 0.80 14.02 -3.86
C ASN A 216 0.00 12.96 -3.12
N MET A 217 -1.15 12.53 -3.64
CA MET A 217 -1.94 11.53 -2.93
C MET A 217 -2.71 10.58 -3.83
N ILE A 218 -3.00 9.42 -3.29
CA ILE A 218 -4.09 8.54 -3.65
C ILE A 218 -5.14 8.58 -2.55
N ALA A 219 -6.37 8.17 -2.83
CA ALA A 219 -7.46 8.20 -1.87
C ALA A 219 -8.01 6.79 -1.61
N TYR A 220 -7.94 6.31 -0.37
CA TYR A 220 -8.73 5.18 0.07
C TYR A 220 -10.17 5.63 0.30
N ILE A 221 -11.12 5.02 -0.43
CA ILE A 221 -12.53 5.41 -0.45
C ILE A 221 -13.47 4.38 0.19
N GLY A 222 -12.93 3.27 0.71
CA GLY A 222 -13.70 2.27 1.45
C GLY A 222 -13.39 0.82 1.06
N PRO A 223 -14.08 -0.14 1.71
CA PRO A 223 -13.86 -1.56 1.50
C PRO A 223 -14.63 -2.14 0.31
N THR A 224 -15.58 -1.40 -0.24
CA THR A 224 -16.38 -1.78 -1.40
C THR A 224 -16.69 -0.55 -2.24
N ASN A 225 -16.83 -0.73 -3.54
CA ASN A 225 -17.41 0.32 -4.36
C ASN A 225 -18.94 0.33 -4.20
N LYS A 226 -19.53 1.50 -4.11
CA LYS A 226 -20.96 1.73 -3.93
C LYS A 226 -21.42 2.82 -4.90
N PRO A 227 -22.68 2.82 -5.35
CA PRO A 227 -23.20 3.86 -6.22
C PRO A 227 -22.96 5.29 -5.69
N GLU A 228 -23.02 5.46 -4.37
CA GLU A 228 -22.79 6.74 -3.68
C GLU A 228 -21.35 7.22 -3.80
N ASN A 229 -20.39 6.32 -4.08
CA ASN A 229 -18.99 6.69 -4.26
C ASN A 229 -18.74 7.40 -5.58
N LYS A 230 -19.66 7.32 -6.55
CA LYS A 230 -19.43 7.88 -7.89
C LYS A 230 -19.11 9.38 -7.86
N GLU A 231 -19.89 10.17 -7.15
CA GLU A 231 -19.64 11.61 -7.02
C GLU A 231 -18.26 11.89 -6.38
N LEU A 232 -17.91 11.14 -5.35
CA LEU A 232 -16.62 11.26 -4.67
C LEU A 232 -15.45 10.88 -5.59
N ILE A 233 -15.60 9.80 -6.36
CA ILE A 233 -14.60 9.36 -7.35
C ILE A 233 -14.42 10.45 -8.41
N ASP A 234 -15.51 10.96 -8.99
CA ASP A 234 -15.46 12.02 -10.01
C ASP A 234 -14.71 13.26 -9.48
N MET A 235 -15.00 13.71 -8.25
CA MET A 235 -14.31 14.82 -7.59
C MET A 235 -12.80 14.57 -7.38
N LEU A 236 -12.44 13.35 -6.97
CA LEU A 236 -11.04 12.96 -6.77
C LEU A 236 -10.30 12.88 -8.10
N HIS A 237 -10.91 12.30 -9.12
CA HIS A 237 -10.37 12.24 -10.49
C HIS A 237 -10.17 13.63 -11.10
N GLU A 238 -11.08 14.59 -10.88
CA GLU A 238 -10.89 15.99 -11.29
C GLU A 238 -9.65 16.64 -10.64
N LYS A 239 -9.27 16.19 -9.44
CA LYS A 239 -8.04 16.61 -8.75
C LYS A 239 -6.80 15.81 -9.18
N GLY A 240 -6.95 14.81 -10.06
CA GLY A 240 -5.87 13.91 -10.48
C GLY A 240 -5.50 12.85 -9.43
N VAL A 241 -6.42 12.49 -8.54
CA VAL A 241 -6.22 11.54 -7.44
C VAL A 241 -6.78 10.18 -7.82
N MET A 242 -5.95 9.13 -7.76
CA MET A 242 -6.40 7.75 -7.92
C MET A 242 -7.19 7.29 -6.70
N CYS A 243 -8.28 6.54 -6.95
CA CYS A 243 -9.16 6.00 -5.94
C CYS A 243 -8.82 4.53 -5.64
N MET A 244 -8.62 4.20 -4.36
CA MET A 244 -8.31 2.85 -3.88
C MET A 244 -9.51 2.26 -3.11
N ILE A 245 -9.84 1.01 -3.45
CA ILE A 245 -10.74 0.13 -2.68
C ILE A 245 -9.89 -0.94 -2.02
N SER A 246 -10.15 -1.26 -0.73
CA SER A 246 -9.53 -2.40 -0.03
C SER A 246 -10.52 -3.55 0.11
N ALA A 247 -10.36 -4.59 -0.68
CA ALA A 247 -11.20 -5.78 -0.68
C ALA A 247 -10.97 -6.71 0.53
N ALA A 248 -9.90 -6.49 1.29
CA ALA A 248 -9.43 -7.37 2.36
C ALA A 248 -10.49 -7.70 3.42
N SER A 249 -11.38 -6.76 3.74
CA SER A 249 -12.48 -6.97 4.70
C SER A 249 -13.84 -7.31 4.04
N SER A 250 -13.90 -7.34 2.71
CA SER A 250 -15.13 -7.48 1.93
C SER A 250 -15.05 -8.62 0.91
N TYR A 251 -14.70 -8.32 -0.33
CA TYR A 251 -14.73 -9.29 -1.44
C TYR A 251 -13.80 -10.47 -1.23
N ASP A 252 -12.66 -10.29 -0.59
CA ASP A 252 -11.71 -11.38 -0.28
C ASP A 252 -12.28 -12.43 0.69
N LYS A 253 -13.36 -12.10 1.42
CA LYS A 253 -14.03 -13.04 2.34
C LYS A 253 -15.10 -13.89 1.65
N LEU A 254 -15.41 -13.64 0.39
CA LEU A 254 -16.29 -14.49 -0.41
C LEU A 254 -15.64 -15.85 -0.64
N LYS A 255 -16.42 -16.92 -0.55
CA LYS A 255 -15.89 -18.30 -0.69
C LYS A 255 -15.59 -18.67 -2.14
N ASP A 256 -16.44 -18.25 -3.06
CA ASP A 256 -16.31 -18.57 -4.48
C ASP A 256 -15.30 -17.64 -5.16
N ALA A 257 -14.33 -18.22 -5.86
CA ALA A 257 -13.29 -17.45 -6.57
C ALA A 257 -13.86 -16.70 -7.78
N GLY A 258 -14.90 -17.23 -8.43
CA GLY A 258 -15.57 -16.56 -9.53
C GLY A 258 -16.30 -15.31 -9.08
N ASP A 259 -16.97 -15.38 -7.91
CA ASP A 259 -17.63 -14.21 -7.30
C ASP A 259 -16.59 -13.14 -6.92
N ARG A 260 -15.47 -13.54 -6.29
CA ARG A 260 -14.37 -12.58 -6.00
C ARG A 260 -13.86 -11.93 -7.27
N ALA A 261 -13.54 -12.72 -8.30
CA ALA A 261 -13.04 -12.21 -9.58
C ALA A 261 -14.03 -11.26 -10.27
N ALA A 262 -15.33 -11.53 -10.18
CA ALA A 262 -16.37 -10.63 -10.70
C ALA A 262 -16.33 -9.28 -9.99
N HIS A 263 -16.28 -9.26 -8.65
CA HIS A 263 -16.21 -8.03 -7.86
C HIS A 263 -14.90 -7.26 -8.07
N TYR A 264 -13.77 -7.94 -8.24
CA TYR A 264 -12.49 -7.27 -8.55
C TYR A 264 -12.58 -6.53 -9.89
N ARG A 265 -13.11 -7.15 -10.95
CA ARG A 265 -13.33 -6.47 -12.25
C ARG A 265 -14.34 -5.33 -12.14
N GLU A 266 -15.46 -5.56 -11.44
CA GLU A 266 -16.50 -4.56 -11.24
C GLU A 266 -15.94 -3.32 -10.53
N THR A 267 -15.06 -3.49 -9.55
CA THR A 267 -14.42 -2.39 -8.81
C THR A 267 -13.76 -1.39 -9.76
N PHE A 268 -13.01 -1.88 -10.74
CA PHE A 268 -12.37 -1.00 -11.74
C PHE A 268 -13.35 -0.42 -12.75
N THR A 269 -14.38 -1.16 -13.18
CA THR A 269 -15.40 -0.62 -14.09
C THR A 269 -16.26 0.47 -13.45
N GLN A 270 -16.34 0.48 -12.12
CA GLN A 270 -17.03 1.49 -11.34
C GLN A 270 -16.14 2.68 -10.95
N GLY A 271 -14.90 2.74 -11.43
CA GLY A 271 -14.04 3.92 -11.34
C GLY A 271 -12.97 3.87 -10.24
N ALA A 272 -12.78 2.76 -9.53
CA ALA A 272 -11.57 2.60 -8.73
C ALA A 272 -10.36 2.36 -9.62
N ASP A 273 -9.19 2.77 -9.15
CA ASP A 273 -7.93 2.75 -9.89
C ASP A 273 -6.94 1.76 -9.28
N ILE A 274 -7.05 1.55 -7.97
CA ILE A 274 -6.22 0.67 -7.17
C ILE A 274 -7.12 -0.29 -6.40
N LEU A 275 -6.82 -1.58 -6.48
CA LEU A 275 -7.44 -2.62 -5.67
C LEU A 275 -6.43 -3.17 -4.67
N GLU A 276 -6.69 -2.95 -3.40
CA GLU A 276 -5.96 -3.58 -2.31
C GLU A 276 -6.65 -4.87 -1.89
N SER A 277 -5.89 -5.96 -1.74
CA SER A 277 -6.44 -7.29 -1.49
C SER A 277 -5.51 -8.15 -0.63
N ASP A 278 -6.11 -9.01 0.22
CA ASP A 278 -5.45 -10.15 0.86
C ASP A 278 -5.02 -11.21 -0.17
N LEU A 279 -5.60 -11.17 -1.38
CA LEU A 279 -5.40 -12.13 -2.47
C LEU A 279 -4.85 -11.44 -3.74
N PRO A 280 -3.72 -10.70 -3.65
CA PRO A 280 -3.24 -9.84 -4.74
C PRO A 280 -2.92 -10.61 -6.03
N ILE A 281 -2.51 -11.88 -5.93
CA ILE A 281 -2.23 -12.74 -7.10
C ILE A 281 -3.54 -13.06 -7.82
N GLU A 282 -4.55 -13.52 -7.07
CA GLU A 282 -5.88 -13.82 -7.63
C GLU A 282 -6.53 -12.56 -8.22
N ALA A 283 -6.41 -11.42 -7.52
CA ALA A 283 -6.90 -10.14 -8.01
C ALA A 283 -6.25 -9.74 -9.35
N ALA A 284 -4.93 -9.90 -9.47
CA ALA A 284 -4.21 -9.62 -10.71
C ALA A 284 -4.64 -10.54 -11.86
N GLU A 285 -4.80 -11.85 -11.60
CA GLU A 285 -5.28 -12.83 -12.58
C GLU A 285 -6.70 -12.50 -13.07
N ALA A 286 -7.58 -12.06 -12.14
CA ALA A 286 -8.96 -11.70 -12.46
C ALA A 286 -9.07 -10.51 -13.42
N ILE A 287 -8.16 -9.56 -13.37
CA ILE A 287 -8.17 -8.36 -14.23
C ILE A 287 -7.35 -8.51 -15.51
N ALA A 288 -6.50 -9.53 -15.61
CA ALA A 288 -5.71 -9.81 -16.82
C ALA A 288 -6.55 -10.54 -17.90
N ASN A 289 -7.63 -11.20 -17.50
CA ASN A 289 -8.57 -11.92 -18.34
C ASN A 289 -9.83 -11.10 -18.65
#